data_f9d484070fb3f5d724026772ff672b15
#
_entry.id   f9d484070fb3f5d724026772ff672b15
#
_cell.length_a   1.000
_cell.length_b   1.000
_cell.length_c   1.000
_cell.angle_alpha   90.00
_cell.angle_beta   90.00
_cell.angle_gamma   90.00
#
_symmetry.space_group_name_H-M   'P 1'
#
loop_
_entity.id
_entity.type
_entity.pdbx_description
1 polymer ?
#
loop_
_entity_poly.entity_id
_entity_poly.type
_entity_poly.pdbx_seq_one_letter_code
_entity_poly.pdbx_strand_id
1 'polypeptide(L)'
;MKTNILILSVSSLFVAGTLSSCTESWLDVASKTESNSSNYYKSQDDGLRSLYACYDGWQRTVSGGPDFTLYQLTETMSDECFGGTGNTDGRNTQILDRFDMNEAPSYTDMHNKLWGLYYAAVFRCNEFIDKAEGISWDDTRAKDTYLGETHAIRAICYFDMVRTWERIPLLVHATKDNVPQANPDSVYSLIVKDLTYAADKIPADAYPKADAVTNDGHITRYAAMGMLARVYLFYDGVYNNNEGKPMPGGLTKDKALAYCEAIIQSGEYGLVNRFKDLWPASSDDKTGNYIDHWVDKSSYAGVGNKETILSLKFNYTGDYDGNEDGNRFVVMLGLRTNGDVYNRYGQGWGALTVNPKQAAVYGQGDSRRQASIIDCQQLQNYEQKYIADQREYTGYAIKKYTPLSKNMTNSDGTTSLVSYLQGDMAGDFMISQYQDWVLLRYADVLLMASELGSSHAQDYLNEVRKRAYTQSDGSLNGNYTVISATKENIWRERQKEFAFEGIRYWDELRQGLSVASNQIAEHSTVLLSGGVKEKVNIDALNIVKKRGFCQIPLTQITLSNGVLKQNAGW
;
A
#
# COMPACT_ATOMS: atom_id res chain seq x y z
N MET A 1 35.36 29.49 72.43
CA MET A 1 35.04 30.87 72.79
C MET A 1 33.72 31.17 72.09
N LYS A 2 32.61 31.09 72.81
CA LYS A 2 31.82 32.25 73.37
C LYS A 2 31.28 33.08 72.20
N THR A 3 30.03 33.04 71.92
CA THR A 3 28.79 33.64 72.42
C THR A 3 28.30 34.60 71.34
N ASN A 4 27.08 34.81 70.98
CA ASN A 4 25.81 34.96 71.72
C ASN A 4 24.60 34.85 70.72
N ILE A 5 23.55 34.35 71.28
CA ILE A 5 22.16 34.36 70.83
C ILE A 5 21.56 35.76 70.99
N LEU A 6 20.82 36.22 69.99
CA LEU A 6 19.84 37.28 70.21
C LEU A 6 18.51 36.88 69.53
N ILE A 7 17.54 36.62 70.40
CA ILE A 7 16.12 36.42 70.10
C ILE A 7 15.48 37.78 69.93
N LEU A 8 14.77 38.04 68.88
CA LEU A 8 13.77 39.11 68.83
C LEU A 8 12.45 38.55 68.27
N SER A 9 11.52 38.41 69.18
CA SER A 9 10.10 38.18 68.95
C SER A 9 9.43 39.44 68.40
N VAL A 10 8.75 39.39 67.28
CA VAL A 10 7.80 40.42 66.84
C VAL A 10 6.48 39.75 66.47
N SER A 11 5.49 40.30 67.10
CA SER A 11 4.11 39.88 67.22
C SER A 11 3.32 39.77 65.96
N SER A 12 2.47 38.76 65.94
CA SER A 12 1.39 38.47 64.98
C SER A 12 0.42 39.65 64.82
N LEU A 13 0.21 40.09 63.59
CA LEU A 13 -1.04 40.79 63.22
C LEU A 13 -1.73 39.95 62.14
N PHE A 14 -2.81 39.30 62.55
CA PHE A 14 -3.75 38.63 61.62
C PHE A 14 -4.49 39.72 60.85
N VAL A 15 -4.24 39.83 59.57
CA VAL A 15 -5.14 40.47 58.61
C VAL A 15 -5.83 39.37 57.83
N ALA A 16 -7.08 39.12 58.18
CA ALA A 16 -7.99 38.30 57.40
C ALA A 16 -8.34 39.06 56.07
N GLY A 17 -7.53 38.89 55.06
CA GLY A 17 -7.90 39.26 53.70
C GLY A 17 -8.74 38.16 53.09
N THR A 18 -9.98 38.45 52.79
CA THR A 18 -10.88 37.61 52.01
C THR A 18 -10.26 37.34 50.63
N LEU A 19 -9.74 36.13 50.44
CA LEU A 19 -9.43 35.60 49.11
C LEU A 19 -10.77 35.39 48.38
N SER A 20 -11.21 36.39 47.66
CA SER A 20 -12.16 36.16 46.60
C SER A 20 -11.46 35.28 45.57
N SER A 21 -11.84 34.00 45.50
CA SER A 21 -11.49 33.08 44.43
C SER A 21 -11.84 33.78 43.10
N CYS A 22 -10.81 34.22 42.40
CA CYS A 22 -10.97 34.53 40.98
C CYS A 22 -11.44 33.26 40.28
N THR A 23 -12.58 33.33 39.67
CA THR A 23 -13.17 32.26 38.87
C THR A 23 -12.13 31.77 37.88
N GLU A 24 -11.97 30.44 37.76
CA GLU A 24 -11.05 29.74 36.87
C GLU A 24 -11.15 30.22 35.40
N SER A 25 -12.23 30.90 35.05
CA SER A 25 -12.46 31.45 33.70
C SER A 25 -11.49 32.54 33.24
N TRP A 26 -10.69 33.15 34.13
CA TRP A 26 -9.70 34.17 33.76
C TRP A 26 -8.37 33.60 33.27
N LEU A 27 -8.07 32.35 33.61
CA LEU A 27 -6.90 31.62 33.15
C LEU A 27 -7.15 30.81 31.86
N ASP A 28 -8.41 30.71 31.44
CA ASP A 28 -8.85 29.97 30.26
C ASP A 28 -8.95 30.88 29.03
N VAL A 29 -7.89 31.65 28.81
CA VAL A 29 -7.77 32.40 27.55
C VAL A 29 -7.33 31.40 26.49
N ALA A 30 -8.26 30.98 25.64
CA ALA A 30 -7.93 30.18 24.45
C ALA A 30 -6.81 30.89 23.68
N SER A 31 -5.70 30.20 23.47
CA SER A 31 -4.59 30.71 22.65
C SER A 31 -5.14 31.12 21.28
N LYS A 32 -4.99 32.38 20.92
CA LYS A 32 -5.40 32.88 19.59
C LYS A 32 -4.33 32.64 18.52
N THR A 33 -3.17 32.17 18.94
CA THR A 33 -2.00 31.99 18.07
C THR A 33 -1.62 30.52 17.87
N GLU A 34 -2.15 29.61 18.70
CA GLU A 34 -1.94 28.17 18.55
C GLU A 34 -3.26 27.48 18.20
N SER A 35 -3.22 26.64 17.18
CA SER A 35 -4.35 25.79 16.82
C SER A 35 -4.55 24.72 17.88
N ASN A 36 -5.70 24.71 18.52
CA ASN A 36 -6.13 23.67 19.46
C ASN A 36 -7.54 23.19 19.08
N SER A 37 -7.98 22.10 19.67
CA SER A 37 -9.28 21.48 19.35
C SER A 37 -10.50 22.40 19.58
N SER A 38 -10.35 23.51 20.30
CA SER A 38 -11.45 24.47 20.54
C SER A 38 -11.56 25.58 19.49
N ASN A 39 -10.43 25.93 18.82
CA ASN A 39 -10.39 26.99 17.82
C ASN A 39 -10.16 26.48 16.37
N TYR A 40 -9.88 25.20 16.20
CA TYR A 40 -9.81 24.49 14.92
C TYR A 40 -11.20 23.95 14.52
N TYR A 41 -11.39 23.49 13.31
CA TYR A 41 -12.68 23.03 12.75
C TYR A 41 -13.75 24.13 12.69
N LYS A 42 -13.40 25.32 12.23
CA LYS A 42 -14.32 26.47 12.11
C LYS A 42 -14.67 26.84 10.68
N SER A 43 -13.72 26.72 9.75
CA SER A 43 -13.81 27.15 8.37
C SER A 43 -13.66 25.98 7.41
N GLN A 44 -14.10 26.19 6.15
CA GLN A 44 -13.85 25.22 5.05
C GLN A 44 -12.36 24.94 4.83
N ASP A 45 -11.47 25.92 5.07
CA ASP A 45 -10.01 25.73 4.99
C ASP A 45 -9.51 24.78 6.08
N ASP A 46 -10.07 24.83 7.30
CA ASP A 46 -9.79 23.84 8.34
C ASP A 46 -10.25 22.44 7.90
N GLY A 47 -11.39 22.36 7.22
CA GLY A 47 -11.88 21.09 6.63
C GLY A 47 -10.91 20.54 5.60
N LEU A 48 -10.39 21.37 4.70
CA LEU A 48 -9.40 20.97 3.69
C LEU A 48 -8.09 20.47 4.33
N ARG A 49 -7.60 21.21 5.33
CA ARG A 49 -6.38 20.81 6.07
C ARG A 49 -6.58 19.49 6.82
N SER A 50 -7.79 19.26 7.35
CA SER A 50 -8.14 18.00 8.01
C SER A 50 -8.19 16.84 7.02
N LEU A 51 -8.69 17.06 5.82
CA LEU A 51 -8.61 16.08 4.73
C LEU A 51 -7.16 15.74 4.39
N TYR A 52 -6.29 16.73 4.25
CA TYR A 52 -4.86 16.49 3.99
C TYR A 52 -4.20 15.71 5.14
N ALA A 53 -4.59 15.97 6.38
CA ALA A 53 -4.12 15.18 7.52
C ALA A 53 -4.59 13.72 7.47
N CYS A 54 -5.76 13.43 6.88
CA CYS A 54 -6.22 12.06 6.65
C CYS A 54 -5.38 11.37 5.56
N TYR A 55 -5.08 12.06 4.46
CA TYR A 55 -4.19 11.56 3.41
C TYR A 55 -2.78 11.29 3.93
N ASP A 56 -2.21 12.23 4.71
CA ASP A 56 -0.91 12.04 5.36
C ASP A 56 -0.91 10.81 6.27
N GLY A 57 -1.96 10.65 7.09
CA GLY A 57 -2.12 9.47 7.93
C GLY A 57 -2.11 8.16 7.14
N TRP A 58 -2.80 8.14 6.00
CA TRP A 58 -2.82 6.97 5.12
C TRP A 58 -1.47 6.76 4.42
N GLN A 59 -0.84 7.79 3.88
CA GLN A 59 0.49 7.73 3.27
C GLN A 59 1.53 7.16 4.25
N ARG A 60 1.47 7.55 5.53
CA ARG A 60 2.39 7.08 6.57
C ARG A 60 2.31 5.58 6.86
N THR A 61 1.26 4.87 6.43
CA THR A 61 1.23 3.40 6.49
C THR A 61 2.35 2.76 5.65
N VAL A 62 2.93 3.54 4.71
CA VAL A 62 4.09 3.15 3.91
C VAL A 62 5.31 3.99 4.27
N SER A 63 5.20 5.32 4.24
CA SER A 63 6.32 6.25 4.43
C SER A 63 6.80 6.32 5.88
N GLY A 64 5.92 6.12 6.86
CA GLY A 64 6.23 6.13 8.28
C GLY A 64 7.20 5.03 8.76
N GLY A 65 7.74 4.23 7.84
CA GLY A 65 8.75 3.20 8.10
C GLY A 65 8.26 2.05 8.98
N PRO A 66 7.10 1.41 8.66
CA PRO A 66 6.75 0.14 9.29
C PRO A 66 7.83 -0.91 8.99
N ASP A 67 7.92 -1.94 9.83
CA ASP A 67 8.85 -3.06 9.60
C ASP A 67 8.55 -3.74 8.27
N PHE A 68 7.26 -3.88 7.95
CA PHE A 68 6.75 -4.32 6.65
C PHE A 68 5.63 -3.38 6.21
N THR A 69 5.70 -2.90 4.98
CA THR A 69 4.54 -2.27 4.35
C THR A 69 3.51 -3.33 3.98
N LEU A 70 2.24 -2.93 3.81
CA LEU A 70 1.22 -3.87 3.33
C LEU A 70 1.60 -4.50 2.00
N TYR A 71 2.21 -3.72 1.09
CA TYR A 71 2.71 -4.21 -0.19
C TYR A 71 3.74 -5.34 -0.01
N GLN A 72 4.78 -5.10 0.79
CA GLN A 72 5.81 -6.10 1.04
C GLN A 72 5.24 -7.36 1.69
N LEU A 73 4.33 -7.20 2.63
CA LEU A 73 3.66 -8.30 3.32
C LEU A 73 2.90 -9.17 2.32
N THR A 74 2.06 -8.56 1.47
CA THR A 74 1.21 -9.31 0.53
C THR A 74 1.99 -10.01 -0.56
N GLU A 75 3.05 -9.39 -1.07
CA GLU A 75 3.92 -10.03 -2.06
C GLU A 75 4.70 -11.21 -1.45
N THR A 76 5.23 -11.03 -0.24
CA THR A 76 5.98 -12.10 0.45
C THR A 76 5.10 -13.30 0.83
N MET A 77 3.83 -13.05 1.16
CA MET A 77 2.88 -14.12 1.54
C MET A 77 2.24 -14.82 0.33
N SER A 78 2.48 -14.35 -0.89
CA SER A 78 1.91 -14.92 -2.12
C SER A 78 2.82 -15.95 -2.78
N ASP A 79 2.33 -16.60 -3.83
CA ASP A 79 3.12 -17.47 -4.70
C ASP A 79 4.08 -16.71 -5.65
N GLU A 80 4.08 -15.37 -5.62
CA GLU A 80 4.89 -14.55 -6.53
C GLU A 80 6.32 -14.34 -6.06
N CYS A 81 6.55 -14.28 -4.72
CA CYS A 81 7.86 -13.90 -4.16
C CYS A 81 8.27 -14.76 -2.97
N PHE A 82 9.60 -14.82 -2.75
CA PHE A 82 10.20 -15.21 -1.48
C PHE A 82 10.67 -13.98 -0.72
N GLY A 83 10.91 -14.12 0.58
CA GLY A 83 11.25 -13.00 1.46
C GLY A 83 12.55 -12.26 1.11
N GLY A 84 13.56 -12.96 0.60
CA GLY A 84 14.82 -12.34 0.17
C GLY A 84 15.61 -11.69 1.30
N THR A 85 16.09 -10.46 1.08
CA THR A 85 16.97 -9.63 1.92
C THR A 85 18.45 -10.04 1.90
N GLY A 86 19.29 -9.40 2.72
CA GLY A 86 20.70 -9.74 2.83
C GLY A 86 20.91 -11.08 3.56
N ASN A 87 21.92 -11.83 3.15
CA ASN A 87 22.16 -13.16 3.73
C ASN A 87 22.49 -13.12 5.23
N THR A 88 23.05 -12.01 5.72
CA THR A 88 23.38 -11.79 7.14
C THR A 88 22.28 -11.10 7.94
N ASP A 89 21.20 -10.65 7.28
CA ASP A 89 20.06 -10.01 7.95
C ASP A 89 19.26 -11.03 8.77
N GLY A 90 18.43 -10.56 9.70
CA GLY A 90 17.46 -11.40 10.40
C GLY A 90 16.51 -12.09 9.41
N ARG A 91 15.96 -13.25 9.80
CA ARG A 91 15.00 -14.01 8.96
C ARG A 91 13.55 -13.54 9.13
N ASN A 92 13.33 -12.26 9.34
CA ASN A 92 12.00 -11.70 9.65
C ASN A 92 11.03 -11.84 8.46
N THR A 93 11.53 -11.64 7.23
CA THR A 93 10.75 -11.83 6.00
C THR A 93 10.35 -13.30 5.79
N GLN A 94 11.17 -14.24 6.26
CA GLN A 94 10.88 -15.67 6.18
C GLN A 94 9.78 -16.12 7.15
N ILE A 95 9.47 -15.34 8.19
CA ILE A 95 8.26 -15.57 9.00
C ILE A 95 7.01 -15.41 8.14
N LEU A 96 7.01 -14.42 7.24
CA LEU A 96 5.87 -14.10 6.38
C LEU A 96 5.64 -15.18 5.32
N ASP A 97 6.65 -15.47 4.50
CA ASP A 97 6.49 -16.43 3.39
C ASP A 97 6.24 -17.86 3.85
N ARG A 98 6.80 -18.26 5.02
CA ARG A 98 6.58 -19.59 5.60
C ARG A 98 5.42 -19.65 6.58
N PHE A 99 4.85 -18.50 6.93
CA PHE A 99 3.84 -18.43 8.00
C PHE A 99 4.32 -19.14 9.27
N ASP A 100 5.59 -18.95 9.64
CA ASP A 100 6.22 -19.68 10.75
C ASP A 100 7.12 -18.77 11.59
N MET A 101 6.73 -18.56 12.86
CA MET A 101 7.51 -17.78 13.82
C MET A 101 8.86 -18.40 14.17
N ASN A 102 9.06 -19.70 13.92
CA ASN A 102 10.33 -20.37 14.20
C ASN A 102 11.47 -19.89 13.31
N GLU A 103 11.19 -19.24 12.18
CA GLU A 103 12.21 -18.63 11.32
C GLU A 103 12.98 -17.50 12.01
N ALA A 104 12.32 -16.74 12.89
CA ALA A 104 12.94 -15.71 13.73
C ALA A 104 12.21 -15.62 15.09
N PRO A 105 12.43 -16.57 16.04
CA PRO A 105 11.66 -16.68 17.28
C PRO A 105 11.74 -15.44 18.19
N SER A 106 12.79 -14.65 18.08
CA SER A 106 12.96 -13.40 18.85
C SER A 106 12.15 -12.23 18.29
N TYR A 107 11.65 -12.33 17.06
CA TYR A 107 10.89 -11.28 16.40
C TYR A 107 9.38 -11.47 16.60
N THR A 108 8.92 -11.19 17.82
CA THR A 108 7.54 -11.48 18.25
C THR A 108 6.54 -10.37 17.98
N ASP A 109 6.98 -9.23 17.50
CA ASP A 109 6.16 -8.02 17.41
C ASP A 109 6.14 -7.41 16.00
N MET A 110 6.27 -8.26 14.98
CA MET A 110 6.08 -7.80 13.61
C MET A 110 4.68 -7.19 13.45
N HIS A 111 4.54 -6.21 12.60
CA HIS A 111 3.32 -5.45 12.36
C HIS A 111 2.95 -4.42 13.45
N ASN A 112 3.66 -4.31 14.58
CA ASN A 112 3.28 -3.37 15.64
C ASN A 112 3.24 -1.92 15.13
N LYS A 113 4.27 -1.51 14.38
CA LYS A 113 4.31 -0.16 13.83
C LYS A 113 3.24 0.04 12.74
N LEU A 114 3.06 -0.93 11.85
CA LEU A 114 2.02 -0.88 10.82
C LEU A 114 0.61 -0.76 11.42
N TRP A 115 0.32 -1.55 12.46
CA TRP A 115 -0.93 -1.45 13.22
C TRP A 115 -1.16 -0.03 13.77
N GLY A 116 -0.15 0.53 14.43
CA GLY A 116 -0.22 1.88 15.00
C GLY A 116 -0.46 2.96 13.93
N LEU A 117 0.20 2.85 12.77
CA LEU A 117 0.05 3.79 11.65
C LEU A 117 -1.37 3.75 11.06
N TYR A 118 -1.95 2.55 10.87
CA TYR A 118 -3.34 2.43 10.40
C TYR A 118 -4.33 3.04 11.39
N TYR A 119 -4.19 2.76 12.70
CA TYR A 119 -5.09 3.36 13.69
C TYR A 119 -4.90 4.86 13.84
N ALA A 120 -3.69 5.39 13.63
CA ALA A 120 -3.47 6.83 13.57
C ALA A 120 -4.20 7.47 12.37
N ALA A 121 -4.19 6.82 11.20
CA ALA A 121 -4.95 7.27 10.04
C ALA A 121 -6.47 7.24 10.31
N VAL A 122 -6.98 6.14 10.87
CA VAL A 122 -8.39 6.00 11.26
C VAL A 122 -8.80 7.07 12.28
N PHE A 123 -7.95 7.35 13.28
CA PHE A 123 -8.21 8.38 14.27
C PHE A 123 -8.39 9.76 13.63
N ARG A 124 -7.51 10.16 12.72
CA ARG A 124 -7.62 11.43 11.99
C ARG A 124 -8.92 11.52 11.18
N CYS A 125 -9.29 10.43 10.48
CA CYS A 125 -10.55 10.39 9.75
C CYS A 125 -11.76 10.51 10.69
N ASN A 126 -11.77 9.79 11.81
CA ASN A 126 -12.84 9.86 12.80
C ASN A 126 -12.97 11.25 13.39
N GLU A 127 -11.84 11.89 13.75
CA GLU A 127 -11.83 13.24 14.31
C GLU A 127 -12.42 14.25 13.32
N PHE A 128 -12.03 14.20 12.05
CA PHE A 128 -12.59 15.09 11.05
C PHE A 128 -14.10 14.85 10.83
N ILE A 129 -14.53 13.59 10.73
CA ILE A 129 -15.95 13.24 10.56
C ILE A 129 -16.78 13.73 11.76
N ASP A 130 -16.29 13.49 12.99
CA ASP A 130 -16.97 13.90 14.23
C ASP A 130 -17.10 15.44 14.34
N LYS A 131 -16.15 16.20 13.80
CA LYS A 131 -16.10 17.66 13.90
C LYS A 131 -16.72 18.38 12.70
N ALA A 132 -17.00 17.70 11.61
CA ALA A 132 -17.43 18.31 10.34
C ALA A 132 -18.71 19.15 10.43
N GLU A 133 -19.66 18.79 11.31
CA GLU A 133 -20.88 19.56 11.49
C GLU A 133 -20.64 20.91 12.20
N GLY A 134 -19.51 21.08 12.89
CA GLY A 134 -19.10 22.35 13.51
C GLY A 134 -18.41 23.33 12.56
N ILE A 135 -18.09 22.90 11.33
CA ILE A 135 -17.41 23.71 10.32
C ILE A 135 -18.44 24.61 9.59
N SER A 136 -18.10 25.88 9.43
CA SER A 136 -18.82 26.77 8.52
C SER A 136 -18.37 26.51 7.09
N TRP A 137 -19.21 25.86 6.32
CA TRP A 137 -18.94 25.53 4.93
C TRP A 137 -19.44 26.64 4.00
N ASP A 138 -18.55 27.17 3.16
CA ASP A 138 -18.89 28.14 2.14
C ASP A 138 -19.59 27.47 0.95
N ASP A 139 -19.25 26.21 0.69
CA ASP A 139 -19.77 25.40 -0.40
C ASP A 139 -20.10 23.97 0.06
N THR A 140 -21.37 23.58 -0.10
CA THR A 140 -21.85 22.22 0.20
C THR A 140 -21.14 21.16 -0.65
N ARG A 141 -20.76 21.49 -1.88
CA ARG A 141 -20.02 20.61 -2.76
C ARG A 141 -18.65 20.28 -2.18
N ALA A 142 -17.94 21.27 -1.63
CA ALA A 142 -16.67 21.06 -0.95
C ALA A 142 -16.83 20.16 0.30
N LYS A 143 -17.89 20.40 1.12
CA LYS A 143 -18.22 19.53 2.26
C LYS A 143 -18.40 18.07 1.82
N ASP A 144 -19.26 17.85 0.84
CA ASP A 144 -19.57 16.50 0.35
C ASP A 144 -18.33 15.82 -0.23
N THR A 145 -17.47 16.54 -0.94
CA THR A 145 -16.22 16.03 -1.51
C THR A 145 -15.23 15.65 -0.41
N TYR A 146 -14.91 16.57 0.50
CA TYR A 146 -13.89 16.33 1.54
C TYR A 146 -14.30 15.23 2.51
N LEU A 147 -15.57 15.18 2.90
CA LEU A 147 -16.07 14.09 3.73
C LEU A 147 -16.15 12.77 2.96
N GLY A 148 -16.50 12.79 1.68
CA GLY A 148 -16.48 11.62 0.82
C GLY A 148 -15.08 10.99 0.74
N GLU A 149 -14.05 11.81 0.50
CA GLU A 149 -12.66 11.35 0.49
C GLU A 149 -12.23 10.81 1.86
N THR A 150 -12.60 11.49 2.96
CA THR A 150 -12.28 11.06 4.32
C THR A 150 -12.90 9.71 4.67
N HIS A 151 -14.17 9.50 4.33
CA HIS A 151 -14.85 8.21 4.49
C HIS A 151 -14.17 7.12 3.67
N ALA A 152 -13.78 7.42 2.42
CA ALA A 152 -13.07 6.46 1.57
C ALA A 152 -11.70 6.09 2.16
N ILE A 153 -10.91 7.05 2.66
CA ILE A 153 -9.61 6.77 3.33
C ILE A 153 -9.83 5.85 4.53
N ARG A 154 -10.81 6.14 5.39
CA ARG A 154 -11.12 5.30 6.55
C ARG A 154 -11.49 3.88 6.13
N ALA A 155 -12.33 3.75 5.11
CA ALA A 155 -12.74 2.45 4.59
C ALA A 155 -11.57 1.66 4.00
N ILE A 156 -10.66 2.31 3.26
CA ILE A 156 -9.45 1.66 2.71
C ILE A 156 -8.56 1.17 3.85
N CYS A 157 -8.31 2.01 4.86
CA CYS A 157 -7.54 1.60 6.03
C CYS A 157 -8.17 0.38 6.75
N TYR A 158 -9.49 0.39 6.96
CA TYR A 158 -10.18 -0.76 7.56
C TYR A 158 -10.16 -2.00 6.67
N PHE A 159 -10.26 -1.84 5.36
CA PHE A 159 -10.17 -2.96 4.44
C PHE A 159 -8.78 -3.61 4.46
N ASP A 160 -7.72 -2.81 4.51
CA ASP A 160 -6.36 -3.31 4.65
C ASP A 160 -6.17 -4.04 5.98
N MET A 161 -6.64 -3.46 7.08
CA MET A 161 -6.53 -4.06 8.40
C MET A 161 -7.33 -5.36 8.52
N VAL A 162 -8.59 -5.40 8.07
CA VAL A 162 -9.43 -6.60 8.21
C VAL A 162 -8.94 -7.75 7.33
N ARG A 163 -8.37 -7.47 6.17
CA ARG A 163 -7.72 -8.49 5.33
C ARG A 163 -6.44 -9.04 5.98
N THR A 164 -5.70 -8.19 6.68
CA THR A 164 -4.43 -8.58 7.32
C THR A 164 -4.66 -9.35 8.61
N TRP A 165 -5.54 -8.84 9.50
CA TRP A 165 -5.68 -9.35 10.87
C TRP A 165 -7.04 -9.96 11.19
N GLU A 166 -7.98 -9.96 10.28
CA GLU A 166 -9.37 -10.44 10.39
C GLU A 166 -10.16 -9.72 11.50
N ARG A 167 -9.78 -9.92 12.77
CA ARG A 167 -10.46 -9.36 13.94
C ARG A 167 -9.68 -8.19 14.47
N ILE A 168 -10.27 -7.01 14.41
CA ILE A 168 -9.66 -5.73 14.77
C ILE A 168 -10.65 -4.87 15.56
N PRO A 169 -10.19 -3.98 16.45
CA PRO A 169 -11.05 -2.96 17.05
C PRO A 169 -11.74 -2.09 16.00
N LEU A 170 -13.04 -1.92 16.11
CA LEU A 170 -13.82 -1.06 15.23
C LEU A 170 -14.07 0.29 15.92
N LEU A 171 -13.28 1.30 15.54
CA LEU A 171 -13.35 2.66 16.08
C LEU A 171 -14.08 3.55 15.08
N VAL A 172 -15.27 4.01 15.41
CA VAL A 172 -16.10 4.89 14.56
C VAL A 172 -16.08 6.34 15.01
N HIS A 173 -15.49 6.61 16.17
CA HIS A 173 -15.25 7.93 16.74
C HIS A 173 -13.80 8.06 17.21
N ALA A 174 -13.31 9.28 17.33
CA ALA A 174 -12.00 9.55 17.91
C ALA A 174 -12.02 9.20 19.41
N THR A 175 -11.37 8.07 19.76
CA THR A 175 -11.27 7.59 21.15
C THR A 175 -9.88 7.07 21.45
N LYS A 176 -9.51 7.06 22.74
CA LYS A 176 -8.30 6.43 23.26
C LYS A 176 -8.61 5.18 24.10
N ASP A 177 -9.86 4.74 24.10
CA ASP A 177 -10.30 3.58 24.87
C ASP A 177 -9.79 2.27 24.26
N ASN A 178 -9.55 1.27 25.10
CA ASN A 178 -9.27 -0.09 24.69
C ASN A 178 -10.58 -0.77 24.25
N VAL A 179 -10.79 -0.85 22.94
CA VAL A 179 -11.98 -1.47 22.36
C VAL A 179 -11.68 -2.92 21.96
N PRO A 180 -12.55 -3.89 22.28
CA PRO A 180 -12.38 -5.27 21.84
C PRO A 180 -12.38 -5.40 20.31
N GLN A 181 -11.78 -6.49 19.84
CA GLN A 181 -11.86 -6.87 18.43
C GLN A 181 -13.32 -7.13 18.01
N ALA A 182 -13.74 -6.50 16.94
CA ALA A 182 -15.07 -6.67 16.35
C ALA A 182 -15.18 -7.97 15.54
N ASN A 183 -16.40 -8.39 15.27
CA ASN A 183 -16.69 -9.36 14.23
C ASN A 183 -16.31 -8.73 12.86
N PRO A 184 -15.63 -9.45 11.97
CA PRO A 184 -15.31 -8.97 10.63
C PRO A 184 -16.53 -8.40 9.88
N ASP A 185 -17.70 -8.99 10.01
CA ASP A 185 -18.94 -8.50 9.38
C ASP A 185 -19.28 -7.06 9.76
N SER A 186 -19.01 -6.66 11.02
CA SER A 186 -19.23 -5.30 11.48
C SER A 186 -18.24 -4.33 10.81
N VAL A 187 -17.00 -4.76 10.64
CA VAL A 187 -15.96 -3.98 9.96
C VAL A 187 -16.31 -3.82 8.48
N TYR A 188 -16.69 -4.90 7.81
CA TYR A 188 -17.13 -4.86 6.40
C TYR A 188 -18.38 -4.01 6.21
N SER A 189 -19.32 -4.03 7.16
CA SER A 189 -20.50 -3.16 7.13
C SER A 189 -20.13 -1.68 7.16
N LEU A 190 -19.13 -1.28 7.98
CA LEU A 190 -18.63 0.09 7.99
C LEU A 190 -17.91 0.42 6.66
N ILE A 191 -17.06 -0.46 6.15
CA ILE A 191 -16.35 -0.28 4.89
C ILE A 191 -17.34 -0.01 3.74
N VAL A 192 -18.38 -0.84 3.63
CA VAL A 192 -19.43 -0.65 2.59
C VAL A 192 -20.16 0.67 2.78
N LYS A 193 -20.51 1.03 4.01
CA LYS A 193 -21.19 2.29 4.32
C LYS A 193 -20.32 3.50 3.91
N ASP A 194 -19.06 3.49 4.28
CA ASP A 194 -18.13 4.60 4.02
C ASP A 194 -17.82 4.75 2.52
N LEU A 195 -17.53 3.64 1.82
CA LEU A 195 -17.30 3.69 0.38
C LEU A 195 -18.56 4.06 -0.40
N THR A 196 -19.74 3.62 0.05
CA THR A 196 -21.01 4.03 -0.56
C THR A 196 -21.25 5.54 -0.37
N TYR A 197 -20.98 6.05 0.84
CA TYR A 197 -21.03 7.49 1.08
C TYR A 197 -20.12 8.26 0.11
N ALA A 198 -18.88 7.82 -0.07
CA ALA A 198 -17.94 8.44 -1.01
C ALA A 198 -18.43 8.37 -2.47
N ALA A 199 -18.92 7.20 -2.91
CA ALA A 199 -19.44 7.01 -4.26
C ALA A 199 -20.68 7.87 -4.56
N ASP A 200 -21.50 8.14 -3.55
CA ASP A 200 -22.72 8.93 -3.69
C ASP A 200 -22.45 10.44 -3.56
N LYS A 201 -21.53 10.84 -2.69
CA LYS A 201 -21.31 12.23 -2.30
C LYS A 201 -20.26 12.95 -3.11
N ILE A 202 -19.17 12.30 -3.49
CA ILE A 202 -18.15 12.93 -4.32
C ILE A 202 -18.75 13.21 -5.70
N PRO A 203 -18.80 14.46 -6.16
CA PRO A 203 -19.33 14.78 -7.50
C PRO A 203 -18.52 14.10 -8.61
N ALA A 204 -19.16 13.67 -9.69
CA ALA A 204 -18.50 12.98 -10.79
C ALA A 204 -17.40 13.83 -11.46
N ASP A 205 -17.59 15.14 -11.45
CA ASP A 205 -16.71 16.16 -12.03
C ASP A 205 -15.85 16.88 -10.98
N ALA A 206 -15.71 16.33 -9.75
CA ALA A 206 -14.86 16.95 -8.72
C ALA A 206 -13.39 16.94 -9.15
N TYR A 207 -12.93 15.83 -9.69
CA TYR A 207 -11.55 15.60 -10.09
C TYR A 207 -11.51 14.89 -11.45
N PRO A 208 -11.80 15.61 -12.56
CA PRO A 208 -11.81 15.01 -13.89
C PRO A 208 -10.41 14.52 -14.27
N LYS A 209 -10.35 13.36 -14.91
CA LYS A 209 -9.08 12.73 -15.27
C LYS A 209 -8.26 13.57 -16.28
N ALA A 210 -8.93 14.39 -17.07
CA ALA A 210 -8.26 15.33 -17.98
C ALA A 210 -7.35 16.34 -17.24
N ASP A 211 -7.67 16.64 -15.98
CA ASP A 211 -6.93 17.58 -15.13
C ASP A 211 -6.02 16.87 -14.10
N ALA A 212 -5.63 15.64 -14.39
CA ALA A 212 -4.85 14.82 -13.45
C ALA A 212 -3.53 15.45 -13.00
N VAL A 213 -2.94 16.35 -13.78
CA VAL A 213 -1.71 17.08 -13.39
C VAL A 213 -1.90 17.86 -12.09
N THR A 214 -3.10 18.39 -11.85
CA THR A 214 -3.45 19.19 -10.66
C THR A 214 -4.23 18.40 -9.61
N ASN A 215 -4.97 17.39 -10.02
CA ASN A 215 -5.92 16.65 -9.18
C ASN A 215 -5.49 15.21 -8.91
N ASP A 216 -4.34 14.79 -9.40
CA ASP A 216 -3.86 13.43 -9.21
C ASP A 216 -3.62 13.13 -7.73
N GLY A 217 -4.14 11.97 -7.29
CA GLY A 217 -4.05 11.51 -5.91
C GLY A 217 -5.31 11.74 -5.07
N HIS A 218 -6.23 12.62 -5.48
CA HIS A 218 -7.54 12.71 -4.85
C HIS A 218 -8.38 11.45 -5.09
N ILE A 219 -9.12 11.02 -4.07
CA ILE A 219 -10.06 9.91 -4.20
C ILE A 219 -11.30 10.39 -4.92
N THR A 220 -11.55 9.83 -6.09
CA THR A 220 -12.75 10.12 -6.89
C THR A 220 -13.91 9.21 -6.47
N ARG A 221 -15.14 9.57 -6.85
CA ARG A 221 -16.27 8.63 -6.71
C ARG A 221 -16.04 7.29 -7.42
N TYR A 222 -15.31 7.32 -8.54
CA TYR A 222 -14.99 6.12 -9.31
C TYR A 222 -13.97 5.24 -8.59
N ALA A 223 -13.03 5.82 -7.85
CA ALA A 223 -12.15 5.09 -6.97
C ALA A 223 -12.92 4.37 -5.86
N ALA A 224 -13.88 5.05 -5.23
CA ALA A 224 -14.75 4.45 -4.21
C ALA A 224 -15.61 3.30 -4.80
N MET A 225 -16.17 3.49 -5.99
CA MET A 225 -16.95 2.46 -6.71
C MET A 225 -16.08 1.22 -7.02
N GLY A 226 -14.88 1.40 -7.54
CA GLY A 226 -13.96 0.30 -7.83
C GLY A 226 -13.50 -0.44 -6.58
N MET A 227 -13.29 0.30 -5.48
CA MET A 227 -12.99 -0.32 -4.18
C MET A 227 -14.18 -1.11 -3.64
N LEU A 228 -15.43 -0.66 -3.80
CA LEU A 228 -16.63 -1.45 -3.45
C LEU A 228 -16.68 -2.79 -4.21
N ALA A 229 -16.38 -2.79 -5.49
CA ALA A 229 -16.33 -4.04 -6.28
C ALA A 229 -15.22 -4.99 -5.76
N ARG A 230 -14.04 -4.46 -5.45
CA ARG A 230 -12.92 -5.25 -4.89
C ARG A 230 -13.26 -5.81 -3.50
N VAL A 231 -13.85 -4.99 -2.63
CA VAL A 231 -14.32 -5.40 -1.29
C VAL A 231 -15.34 -6.54 -1.40
N TYR A 232 -16.30 -6.40 -2.32
CA TYR A 232 -17.30 -7.44 -2.58
C TYR A 232 -16.65 -8.76 -2.99
N LEU A 233 -15.78 -8.74 -4.01
CA LEU A 233 -15.13 -9.95 -4.51
C LEU A 233 -14.27 -10.63 -3.45
N PHE A 234 -13.58 -9.86 -2.61
CA PHE A 234 -12.80 -10.43 -1.52
C PHE A 234 -13.70 -11.07 -0.46
N TYR A 235 -14.74 -10.36 -0.01
CA TYR A 235 -15.66 -10.89 0.99
C TYR A 235 -16.40 -12.14 0.49
N ASP A 236 -16.92 -12.10 -0.73
CA ASP A 236 -17.62 -13.23 -1.34
C ASP A 236 -16.73 -14.48 -1.43
N GLY A 237 -15.45 -14.29 -1.81
CA GLY A 237 -14.49 -15.38 -1.90
C GLY A 237 -14.12 -15.98 -0.55
N VAL A 238 -13.82 -15.15 0.44
CA VAL A 238 -13.32 -15.61 1.74
C VAL A 238 -14.41 -16.11 2.67
N TYR A 239 -15.57 -15.43 2.69
CA TYR A 239 -16.64 -15.71 3.67
C TYR A 239 -17.87 -16.36 3.08
N ASN A 240 -18.13 -16.20 1.78
CA ASN A 240 -19.29 -16.76 1.08
C ASN A 240 -18.95 -17.88 0.09
N ASN A 241 -17.72 -18.37 0.06
CA ASN A 241 -17.23 -19.42 -0.86
C ASN A 241 -17.52 -19.12 -2.35
N ASN A 242 -17.50 -17.86 -2.75
CA ASN A 242 -17.84 -17.42 -4.11
C ASN A 242 -19.29 -17.74 -4.56
N GLU A 243 -20.22 -17.79 -3.64
CA GLU A 243 -21.63 -18.10 -3.94
C GLU A 243 -22.43 -16.88 -4.42
N GLY A 244 -21.84 -15.69 -4.46
CA GLY A 244 -22.50 -14.47 -4.93
C GLY A 244 -23.55 -13.93 -3.97
N LYS A 245 -23.43 -14.23 -2.68
CA LYS A 245 -24.38 -13.78 -1.64
C LYS A 245 -24.17 -12.30 -1.31
N PRO A 246 -25.20 -11.60 -0.83
CA PRO A 246 -25.03 -10.27 -0.26
C PRO A 246 -24.03 -10.29 0.92
N MET A 247 -23.23 -9.23 1.02
CA MET A 247 -22.32 -9.06 2.14
C MET A 247 -22.88 -8.10 3.20
N PRO A 248 -22.29 -8.04 4.41
CA PRO A 248 -22.62 -7.04 5.41
C PRO A 248 -22.58 -5.61 4.84
N GLY A 249 -23.53 -4.77 5.26
CA GLY A 249 -23.71 -3.44 4.67
C GLY A 249 -24.60 -3.43 3.42
N GLY A 250 -25.09 -4.61 2.98
CA GLY A 250 -26.08 -4.72 1.91
C GLY A 250 -25.53 -4.56 0.48
N LEU A 251 -24.22 -4.70 0.30
CA LEU A 251 -23.62 -4.73 -1.03
C LEU A 251 -23.86 -6.09 -1.68
N THR A 252 -24.41 -6.07 -2.89
CA THR A 252 -24.73 -7.26 -3.68
C THR A 252 -23.80 -7.39 -4.88
N LYS A 253 -23.75 -8.60 -5.47
CA LYS A 253 -23.01 -8.87 -6.71
C LYS A 253 -23.42 -7.91 -7.84
N ASP A 254 -24.73 -7.74 -8.04
CA ASP A 254 -25.25 -6.86 -9.11
C ASP A 254 -24.87 -5.40 -8.90
N LYS A 255 -24.86 -4.95 -7.63
CA LYS A 255 -24.45 -3.57 -7.32
C LYS A 255 -22.94 -3.39 -7.52
N ALA A 256 -22.12 -4.38 -7.15
CA ALA A 256 -20.68 -4.36 -7.41
C ALA A 256 -20.38 -4.34 -8.92
N LEU A 257 -21.10 -5.13 -9.71
CA LEU A 257 -21.02 -5.09 -11.17
C LEU A 257 -21.44 -3.73 -11.72
N ALA A 258 -22.55 -3.18 -11.25
CA ALA A 258 -23.03 -1.87 -11.71
C ALA A 258 -22.02 -0.74 -11.45
N TYR A 259 -21.26 -0.81 -10.36
CA TYR A 259 -20.16 0.13 -10.10
C TYR A 259 -19.02 0.00 -11.12
N CYS A 260 -18.60 -1.22 -11.45
CA CYS A 260 -17.60 -1.42 -12.50
C CYS A 260 -18.08 -0.88 -13.85
N GLU A 261 -19.32 -1.20 -14.24
CA GLU A 261 -19.92 -0.70 -15.49
C GLU A 261 -20.03 0.82 -15.51
N ALA A 262 -20.37 1.47 -14.38
CA ALA A 262 -20.42 2.91 -14.29
C ALA A 262 -19.05 3.58 -14.51
N ILE A 263 -17.96 2.96 -14.00
CA ILE A 263 -16.60 3.42 -14.25
C ILE A 263 -16.26 3.29 -15.74
N ILE A 264 -16.57 2.15 -16.35
CA ILE A 264 -16.29 1.88 -17.76
C ILE A 264 -17.07 2.86 -18.66
N GLN A 265 -18.34 3.04 -18.38
CA GLN A 265 -19.24 3.92 -19.17
C GLN A 265 -18.96 5.40 -18.98
N SER A 266 -18.25 5.79 -17.92
CA SER A 266 -17.90 7.20 -17.68
C SER A 266 -17.01 7.77 -18.79
N GLY A 267 -16.20 6.93 -19.44
CA GLY A 267 -15.20 7.35 -20.41
C GLY A 267 -14.01 8.12 -19.82
N GLU A 268 -13.96 8.29 -18.48
CA GLU A 268 -12.86 9.00 -17.80
C GLU A 268 -11.55 8.20 -17.81
N TYR A 269 -11.63 6.87 -17.85
CA TYR A 269 -10.50 5.96 -17.75
C TYR A 269 -10.36 5.07 -18.97
N GLY A 270 -9.18 4.51 -19.17
CA GLY A 270 -8.91 3.59 -20.27
C GLY A 270 -7.56 2.93 -20.13
N LEU A 271 -7.31 1.84 -20.85
CA LEU A 271 -6.01 1.20 -20.83
C LEU A 271 -4.93 2.09 -21.48
N VAL A 272 -3.75 2.13 -20.89
CA VAL A 272 -2.54 2.64 -21.54
C VAL A 272 -2.19 1.69 -22.71
N ASN A 273 -1.74 2.25 -23.82
CA ASN A 273 -1.60 1.51 -25.08
C ASN A 273 -0.67 0.29 -24.98
N ARG A 274 0.43 0.41 -24.22
CA ARG A 274 1.38 -0.69 -24.00
C ARG A 274 1.55 -0.90 -22.50
N PHE A 275 1.47 -2.13 -22.06
CA PHE A 275 1.60 -2.50 -20.65
C PHE A 275 2.86 -1.96 -20.00
N LYS A 276 4.00 -2.04 -20.70
CA LYS A 276 5.29 -1.59 -20.17
C LYS A 276 5.37 -0.09 -19.90
N ASP A 277 4.51 0.72 -20.52
CA ASP A 277 4.51 2.17 -20.35
C ASP A 277 3.90 2.62 -19.00
N LEU A 278 3.37 1.71 -18.21
CA LEU A 278 2.77 1.99 -16.90
C LEU A 278 3.80 2.30 -15.80
N TRP A 279 5.02 1.80 -15.91
CA TRP A 279 6.07 2.00 -14.89
C TRP A 279 7.35 2.54 -15.50
N PRO A 280 8.05 3.44 -14.78
CA PRO A 280 9.31 3.99 -15.26
C PRO A 280 10.34 2.91 -15.64
N ALA A 281 10.55 1.92 -14.77
CA ALA A 281 11.54 0.87 -15.00
C ALA A 281 11.20 -0.05 -16.19
N SER A 282 9.94 -0.15 -16.56
CA SER A 282 9.44 -1.00 -17.64
C SER A 282 9.42 -0.30 -18.99
N SER A 283 9.27 1.03 -19.02
CA SER A 283 9.01 1.82 -20.23
C SER A 283 10.23 2.05 -21.10
N ASP A 284 11.43 1.81 -20.60
CA ASP A 284 12.66 1.98 -21.35
C ASP A 284 12.91 0.81 -22.31
N ASP A 285 12.91 1.11 -23.62
CA ASP A 285 13.15 0.15 -24.70
C ASP A 285 14.59 0.12 -25.19
N LYS A 286 15.45 1.02 -24.71
CA LYS A 286 16.78 1.15 -25.30
C LYS A 286 17.69 0.04 -24.80
N THR A 287 17.91 -0.92 -25.67
CA THR A 287 19.01 -1.90 -25.61
C THR A 287 20.33 -1.16 -25.90
N GLY A 288 20.94 -0.55 -24.93
CA GLY A 288 22.18 0.18 -25.09
C GLY A 288 22.72 0.64 -23.77
N ASN A 289 23.89 1.22 -23.74
CA ASN A 289 24.61 1.65 -22.56
C ASN A 289 23.66 2.27 -21.52
N TYR A 290 23.31 1.49 -20.50
CA TYR A 290 22.37 1.86 -19.43
C TYR A 290 22.83 3.06 -18.57
N ILE A 291 24.01 3.59 -18.84
CA ILE A 291 24.67 4.62 -18.04
C ILE A 291 24.04 6.01 -18.25
N ASP A 292 23.47 6.26 -19.45
CA ASP A 292 23.05 7.61 -19.85
C ASP A 292 21.53 7.76 -20.07
N HIS A 293 20.72 6.72 -19.81
CA HIS A 293 19.30 6.74 -20.17
C HIS A 293 18.40 6.60 -18.96
N TRP A 294 17.85 7.72 -18.57
CA TRP A 294 16.63 7.81 -17.79
C TRP A 294 15.46 7.15 -18.53
N VAL A 295 14.31 7.11 -17.87
CA VAL A 295 13.03 6.75 -18.49
C VAL A 295 12.90 7.40 -19.86
N ASP A 296 12.52 6.65 -20.85
CA ASP A 296 12.05 7.22 -22.11
C ASP A 296 10.74 7.97 -21.86
N LYS A 297 10.86 9.27 -21.62
CA LYS A 297 9.70 10.17 -21.36
C LYS A 297 8.70 10.18 -22.51
N SER A 298 9.06 9.70 -23.70
CA SER A 298 8.17 9.58 -24.83
C SER A 298 7.28 8.33 -24.76
N SER A 299 7.65 7.32 -23.95
CA SER A 299 6.90 6.06 -23.81
C SER A 299 6.21 5.92 -22.45
N TYR A 300 6.83 6.39 -21.35
CA TYR A 300 6.21 6.34 -20.02
C TYR A 300 4.94 7.18 -19.97
N ALA A 301 3.84 6.55 -19.57
CA ALA A 301 2.53 7.19 -19.56
C ALA A 301 2.37 8.28 -18.50
N GLY A 302 3.33 8.37 -17.56
CA GLY A 302 3.33 9.39 -16.50
C GLY A 302 2.50 8.99 -15.28
N VAL A 303 2.70 9.75 -14.19
CA VAL A 303 1.85 9.68 -13.00
C VAL A 303 0.45 10.16 -13.34
N GLY A 304 -0.55 9.63 -12.68
CA GLY A 304 -1.95 10.03 -12.93
C GLY A 304 -2.46 9.74 -14.35
N ASN A 305 -1.80 8.83 -15.10
CA ASN A 305 -2.23 8.46 -16.46
C ASN A 305 -3.68 7.93 -16.51
N LYS A 306 -4.23 7.82 -17.72
CA LYS A 306 -5.64 7.46 -17.92
C LYS A 306 -6.05 6.09 -17.34
N GLU A 307 -5.11 5.21 -17.03
CA GLU A 307 -5.39 3.91 -16.43
C GLU A 307 -5.43 3.94 -14.89
N THR A 308 -4.72 4.88 -14.26
CA THR A 308 -4.70 5.03 -12.80
C THR A 308 -6.04 5.55 -12.29
N ILE A 309 -6.72 4.80 -11.41
CA ILE A 309 -7.97 5.20 -10.75
C ILE A 309 -7.73 5.63 -9.31
N LEU A 310 -6.86 4.91 -8.60
CA LEU A 310 -6.47 5.20 -7.22
C LEU A 310 -4.99 4.94 -7.04
N SER A 311 -4.27 5.89 -6.49
CA SER A 311 -2.88 5.74 -6.10
C SER A 311 -2.62 6.38 -4.75
N LEU A 312 -1.68 5.80 -4.00
CA LEU A 312 -1.09 6.44 -2.83
C LEU A 312 0.09 7.29 -3.31
N LYS A 313 0.06 8.56 -2.98
CA LYS A 313 1.05 9.55 -3.41
C LYS A 313 2.21 9.63 -2.43
N PHE A 314 3.40 9.90 -2.96
CA PHE A 314 4.60 10.14 -2.19
C PHE A 314 5.29 11.41 -2.65
N ASN A 315 6.14 11.96 -1.79
CA ASN A 315 6.87 13.18 -2.08
C ASN A 315 8.34 13.06 -1.65
N TYR A 316 9.16 13.93 -2.21
CA TYR A 316 10.56 14.06 -1.84
C TYR A 316 10.75 15.22 -0.86
N THR A 317 11.23 14.94 0.34
CA THR A 317 11.49 15.98 1.35
C THR A 317 12.97 16.33 1.52
N GLY A 318 13.89 15.47 1.08
CA GLY A 318 15.33 15.71 1.17
C GLY A 318 15.93 15.64 2.56
N ASP A 319 15.13 15.36 3.58
CA ASP A 319 15.54 15.29 4.98
C ASP A 319 15.40 13.86 5.51
N TYR A 320 16.50 13.25 5.93
CA TYR A 320 16.49 11.88 6.46
C TYR A 320 15.65 11.77 7.73
N ASP A 321 15.83 12.66 8.67
CA ASP A 321 15.15 12.60 9.97
C ASP A 321 13.68 13.04 9.88
N GLY A 322 13.36 13.97 8.96
CA GLY A 322 12.01 14.48 8.72
C GLY A 322 11.27 13.83 7.56
N ASN A 323 11.94 12.96 6.77
CA ASN A 323 11.31 12.35 5.61
C ASN A 323 10.40 11.19 5.98
N GLU A 324 9.14 11.52 6.15
CA GLU A 324 8.06 10.56 6.32
C GLU A 324 7.13 10.51 5.09
N ASP A 325 7.53 11.14 3.97
CA ASP A 325 6.73 11.27 2.75
C ASP A 325 7.24 10.40 1.59
N GLY A 326 8.41 9.76 1.75
CA GLY A 326 9.01 8.90 0.74
C GLY A 326 8.38 7.50 0.67
N ASN A 327 8.50 6.87 -0.50
CA ASN A 327 8.01 5.53 -0.73
C ASN A 327 9.00 4.46 -0.26
N ARG A 328 8.82 3.94 0.93
CA ARG A 328 9.74 2.97 1.52
C ARG A 328 9.68 1.56 0.95
N PHE A 329 8.59 1.16 0.30
CA PHE A 329 8.58 -0.17 -0.30
C PHE A 329 9.49 -0.26 -1.54
N VAL A 330 9.71 0.84 -2.25
CA VAL A 330 10.61 0.89 -3.43
C VAL A 330 12.04 0.51 -3.05
N VAL A 331 12.49 0.91 -1.86
CA VAL A 331 13.81 0.53 -1.33
C VAL A 331 13.93 -0.97 -1.14
N MET A 332 12.86 -1.60 -0.67
CA MET A 332 12.83 -3.06 -0.47
C MET A 332 13.00 -3.82 -1.78
N LEU A 333 12.45 -3.28 -2.89
CA LEU A 333 12.44 -3.93 -4.20
C LEU A 333 13.75 -3.76 -4.97
N GLY A 334 14.47 -2.66 -4.75
CA GLY A 334 15.72 -2.39 -5.45
C GLY A 334 16.70 -3.56 -5.31
N LEU A 335 17.51 -3.75 -6.34
CA LEU A 335 18.50 -4.82 -6.37
C LEU A 335 19.45 -4.73 -5.17
N ARG A 336 19.77 -5.88 -4.57
CA ARG A 336 20.78 -5.96 -3.50
C ARG A 336 22.14 -5.59 -4.07
N THR A 337 22.56 -4.33 -3.93
CA THR A 337 23.82 -3.81 -4.47
C THR A 337 24.51 -2.92 -3.46
N ASN A 338 25.84 -2.88 -3.51
CA ASN A 338 26.65 -1.98 -2.70
C ASN A 338 26.97 -0.66 -3.42
N GLY A 339 26.15 -0.27 -4.40
CA GLY A 339 26.37 0.95 -5.18
C GLY A 339 27.46 0.87 -6.27
N ASP A 340 28.22 -0.23 -6.33
CA ASP A 340 29.33 -0.41 -7.29
C ASP A 340 28.90 -0.98 -8.64
N VAL A 341 27.65 -1.43 -8.78
CA VAL A 341 27.19 -2.03 -10.02
C VAL A 341 26.50 -1.00 -10.86
N TYR A 342 27.13 -0.73 -11.98
CA TYR A 342 26.59 0.12 -13.02
C TYR A 342 25.53 -0.63 -13.79
N ASN A 343 24.34 -0.63 -13.30
CA ASN A 343 23.17 -1.01 -14.06
C ASN A 343 22.10 0.08 -13.90
N ARG A 344 21.13 0.08 -14.79
CA ARG A 344 20.07 1.11 -14.79
C ARG A 344 19.14 1.03 -13.57
N TYR A 345 19.16 -0.07 -12.85
CA TYR A 345 18.31 -0.27 -11.68
C TYR A 345 19.00 0.24 -10.43
N GLY A 346 18.27 0.99 -9.62
CA GLY A 346 18.80 1.59 -8.41
C GLY A 346 19.07 0.56 -7.32
N GLN A 347 19.91 0.96 -6.41
CA GLN A 347 20.22 0.20 -5.20
C GLN A 347 18.97 -0.01 -4.35
N GLY A 348 18.90 -1.15 -3.69
CA GLY A 348 17.87 -1.51 -2.72
C GLY A 348 18.34 -2.61 -1.78
N TRP A 349 17.39 -3.19 -1.06
CA TRP A 349 17.68 -4.22 -0.05
C TRP A 349 17.51 -5.64 -0.54
N GLY A 350 17.01 -5.83 -1.76
CA GLY A 350 16.83 -7.15 -2.37
C GLY A 350 15.81 -8.02 -1.65
N ALA A 351 14.84 -7.40 -0.99
CA ALA A 351 13.67 -8.11 -0.50
C ALA A 351 12.77 -8.51 -1.68
N LEU A 352 11.92 -9.51 -1.52
CA LEU A 352 10.97 -9.96 -2.53
C LEU A 352 11.65 -10.50 -3.80
N THR A 353 12.43 -11.56 -3.66
CA THR A 353 12.97 -12.29 -4.81
C THR A 353 11.85 -13.02 -5.55
N VAL A 354 11.78 -12.85 -6.86
CA VAL A 354 10.65 -13.38 -7.66
C VAL A 354 10.70 -14.90 -7.73
N ASN A 355 9.57 -15.55 -7.43
CA ASN A 355 9.45 -16.99 -7.57
C ASN A 355 9.59 -17.40 -9.05
N PRO A 356 10.46 -18.36 -9.39
CA PRO A 356 10.59 -18.86 -10.75
C PRO A 356 9.28 -19.38 -11.35
N LYS A 357 8.34 -19.88 -10.54
CA LYS A 357 7.01 -20.27 -10.99
C LYS A 357 6.26 -19.07 -11.56
N GLN A 358 6.31 -17.91 -10.89
CA GLN A 358 5.70 -16.68 -11.39
C GLN A 358 6.38 -16.20 -12.69
N ALA A 359 7.70 -16.32 -12.80
CA ALA A 359 8.40 -16.00 -14.05
C ALA A 359 7.96 -16.89 -15.24
N ALA A 360 7.46 -18.09 -14.96
CA ALA A 360 7.03 -19.08 -15.95
C ALA A 360 5.55 -19.00 -16.37
N VAL A 361 4.70 -18.20 -15.69
CA VAL A 361 3.25 -18.14 -16.03
C VAL A 361 2.96 -17.46 -17.35
N TYR A 362 3.89 -16.66 -17.86
CA TYR A 362 3.72 -15.88 -19.10
C TYR A 362 3.95 -16.75 -20.33
N GLY A 363 3.01 -16.67 -21.28
CA GLY A 363 3.16 -17.33 -22.57
C GLY A 363 4.18 -16.65 -23.48
N GLN A 364 4.57 -17.33 -24.53
CA GLN A 364 5.45 -16.76 -25.56
C GLN A 364 4.81 -15.49 -26.16
N GLY A 365 5.57 -14.41 -26.24
CA GLY A 365 5.12 -13.13 -26.78
C GLY A 365 4.27 -12.29 -25.84
N ASP A 366 4.02 -12.73 -24.57
CA ASP A 366 3.39 -11.91 -23.55
C ASP A 366 4.39 -10.87 -23.03
N SER A 367 4.19 -9.61 -23.40
CA SER A 367 5.11 -8.51 -23.07
C SER A 367 5.20 -8.20 -21.58
N ARG A 368 4.24 -8.66 -20.78
CA ARG A 368 4.18 -8.41 -19.34
C ARG A 368 5.32 -9.07 -18.58
N ARG A 369 5.81 -10.22 -19.03
CA ARG A 369 6.98 -10.85 -18.41
C ARG A 369 8.18 -9.90 -18.37
N GLN A 370 8.53 -9.36 -19.54
CA GLN A 370 9.68 -8.44 -19.65
C GLN A 370 9.44 -7.11 -18.95
N ALA A 371 8.18 -6.66 -18.87
CA ALA A 371 7.82 -5.43 -18.19
C ALA A 371 7.79 -5.58 -16.65
N SER A 372 7.57 -6.79 -16.14
CA SER A 372 7.36 -7.03 -14.69
C SER A 372 8.57 -7.62 -13.97
N ILE A 373 9.48 -8.29 -14.70
CA ILE A 373 10.56 -9.10 -14.13
C ILE A 373 11.91 -8.68 -14.70
N ILE A 374 12.88 -8.53 -13.82
CA ILE A 374 14.31 -8.40 -14.15
C ILE A 374 14.90 -9.81 -14.13
N ASP A 375 15.53 -10.20 -15.23
CA ASP A 375 16.38 -11.39 -15.27
C ASP A 375 17.80 -10.98 -14.83
N CYS A 376 18.14 -11.32 -13.59
CA CYS A 376 19.40 -10.91 -12.99
C CYS A 376 20.62 -11.53 -13.68
N GLN A 377 20.46 -12.67 -14.37
CA GLN A 377 21.54 -13.31 -15.12
C GLN A 377 21.96 -12.50 -16.35
N GLN A 378 21.05 -11.65 -16.85
CA GLN A 378 21.33 -10.76 -17.98
C GLN A 378 22.01 -9.45 -17.55
N LEU A 379 22.12 -9.19 -16.25
CA LEU A 379 22.81 -8.01 -15.72
C LEU A 379 24.31 -8.27 -15.62
N GLN A 380 25.10 -7.44 -16.29
CA GLN A 380 26.55 -7.60 -16.35
C GLN A 380 27.18 -7.63 -14.96
N ASN A 381 27.89 -8.72 -14.65
CA ASN A 381 28.63 -8.94 -13.41
C ASN A 381 27.77 -8.93 -12.11
N TYR A 382 26.44 -8.89 -12.19
CA TYR A 382 25.60 -8.81 -11.02
C TYR A 382 25.74 -10.04 -10.12
N GLU A 383 25.56 -11.24 -10.68
CA GLU A 383 25.61 -12.48 -9.91
C GLU A 383 26.97 -12.71 -9.24
N GLN A 384 28.08 -12.40 -9.94
CA GLN A 384 29.42 -12.60 -9.40
C GLN A 384 29.70 -11.72 -8.16
N LYS A 385 29.05 -10.56 -8.06
CA LYS A 385 29.27 -9.64 -6.96
C LYS A 385 28.30 -9.84 -5.80
N TYR A 386 27.04 -10.15 -6.06
CA TYR A 386 25.96 -9.99 -5.08
C TYR A 386 25.28 -11.28 -4.66
N ILE A 387 25.41 -12.37 -5.39
CA ILE A 387 24.79 -13.65 -5.03
C ILE A 387 25.21 -14.14 -3.64
N ALA A 388 26.43 -13.81 -3.20
CA ALA A 388 26.95 -14.14 -1.88
C ALA A 388 26.33 -13.28 -0.76
N ASP A 389 25.75 -12.13 -1.08
CA ASP A 389 25.10 -11.24 -0.10
C ASP A 389 23.57 -11.38 -0.08
N GLN A 390 23.00 -12.12 -1.02
CA GLN A 390 21.54 -12.27 -1.14
C GLN A 390 21.06 -13.56 -0.49
N ARG A 391 19.96 -13.49 0.27
CA ARG A 391 19.19 -14.65 0.72
C ARG A 391 18.11 -14.98 -0.30
N GLU A 392 17.80 -16.27 -0.46
CA GLU A 392 16.74 -16.78 -1.35
C GLU A 392 16.83 -16.23 -2.78
N TYR A 393 18.06 -16.17 -3.28
CA TYR A 393 18.31 -15.71 -4.64
C TYR A 393 17.75 -16.69 -5.66
N THR A 394 16.90 -16.19 -6.56
CA THR A 394 16.18 -16.97 -7.57
C THR A 394 16.66 -16.73 -9.01
N GLY A 395 17.52 -15.74 -9.22
CA GLY A 395 17.87 -15.24 -10.56
C GLY A 395 16.92 -14.19 -11.11
N TYR A 396 15.83 -13.88 -10.39
CA TYR A 396 14.81 -12.93 -10.83
C TYR A 396 14.51 -11.89 -9.74
N ALA A 397 14.24 -10.65 -10.18
CA ALA A 397 13.80 -9.54 -9.32
C ALA A 397 12.59 -8.83 -9.92
N ILE A 398 11.85 -8.12 -9.06
CA ILE A 398 10.71 -7.31 -9.48
C ILE A 398 11.20 -6.11 -10.30
N LYS A 399 10.50 -5.78 -11.38
CA LYS A 399 10.83 -4.64 -12.24
C LYS A 399 9.90 -3.46 -12.06
N LYS A 400 8.59 -3.68 -11.89
CA LYS A 400 7.55 -2.63 -11.94
C LYS A 400 7.87 -1.39 -11.10
N TYR A 401 8.22 -1.56 -9.85
CA TYR A 401 8.49 -0.47 -8.90
C TYR A 401 9.97 -0.32 -8.57
N THR A 402 10.84 -1.08 -9.24
CA THR A 402 12.28 -0.97 -9.00
C THR A 402 12.78 0.45 -9.32
N PRO A 403 13.56 1.06 -8.43
CA PRO A 403 14.13 2.38 -8.70
C PRO A 403 15.08 2.34 -9.89
N LEU A 404 15.14 3.42 -10.63
CA LEU A 404 16.10 3.63 -11.71
C LEU A 404 17.23 4.53 -11.23
N SER A 405 18.43 4.32 -11.75
CA SER A 405 19.59 5.14 -11.46
C SER A 405 20.43 5.41 -12.69
N LYS A 406 21.22 6.50 -12.64
CA LYS A 406 22.27 6.81 -13.60
C LYS A 406 23.51 7.32 -12.90
N ASN A 407 24.64 7.24 -13.57
CA ASN A 407 25.85 7.93 -13.14
C ASN A 407 25.80 9.40 -13.58
N MET A 408 26.10 10.29 -12.66
CA MET A 408 26.35 11.71 -12.94
C MET A 408 27.79 12.04 -12.63
N THR A 409 28.44 12.77 -13.54
CA THR A 409 29.77 13.31 -13.28
C THR A 409 29.65 14.64 -12.51
N ASN A 410 30.23 14.67 -11.33
CA ASN A 410 30.27 15.86 -10.48
C ASN A 410 31.23 16.90 -11.02
N SER A 411 31.13 18.12 -10.53
CA SER A 411 32.02 19.23 -10.93
C SER A 411 33.51 19.01 -10.63
N ASP A 412 33.82 18.11 -9.68
CA ASP A 412 35.19 17.70 -9.32
C ASP A 412 35.70 16.50 -10.16
N GLY A 413 34.92 16.03 -11.14
CA GLY A 413 35.24 14.88 -11.99
C GLY A 413 34.96 13.53 -11.36
N THR A 414 34.45 13.46 -10.14
CA THR A 414 33.99 12.22 -9.54
C THR A 414 32.63 11.80 -10.10
N THR A 415 32.28 10.52 -9.96
CA THR A 415 31.00 10.01 -10.42
C THR A 415 30.13 9.66 -9.22
N SER A 416 28.89 10.15 -9.22
CA SER A 416 27.85 9.79 -8.26
C SER A 416 26.72 9.01 -8.93
N LEU A 417 26.21 8.01 -8.25
CA LEU A 417 24.98 7.32 -8.65
C LEU A 417 23.79 8.15 -8.16
N VAL A 418 22.92 8.56 -9.08
CA VAL A 418 21.70 9.31 -8.77
C VAL A 418 20.46 8.51 -9.15
N SER A 419 19.43 8.56 -8.30
CA SER A 419 18.14 7.96 -8.60
C SER A 419 17.32 8.83 -9.55
N TYR A 420 16.64 8.20 -10.49
CA TYR A 420 15.73 8.89 -11.42
C TYR A 420 14.65 9.70 -10.69
N LEU A 421 14.09 9.14 -9.62
CA LEU A 421 12.99 9.77 -8.87
C LEU A 421 13.47 10.90 -7.95
N GLN A 422 14.76 11.17 -7.88
CA GLN A 422 15.33 12.30 -7.16
C GLN A 422 15.49 13.56 -8.03
N GLY A 423 15.07 13.49 -9.31
CA GLY A 423 15.08 14.67 -10.20
C GLY A 423 16.43 15.32 -10.38
N ASP A 424 17.50 14.58 -10.61
CA ASP A 424 18.89 15.03 -10.71
C ASP A 424 19.51 15.52 -9.37
N MET A 425 18.82 15.35 -8.23
CA MET A 425 19.40 15.65 -6.92
C MET A 425 20.08 14.41 -6.35
N ALA A 426 21.27 14.57 -5.81
CA ALA A 426 21.92 13.54 -5.01
C ALA A 426 21.12 13.40 -3.69
N GLY A 427 20.67 12.20 -3.39
CA GLY A 427 19.90 11.92 -2.18
C GLY A 427 20.15 10.51 -1.68
N ASP A 428 19.73 10.24 -0.46
CA ASP A 428 19.82 8.91 0.12
C ASP A 428 18.83 7.97 -0.58
N PHE A 429 19.31 6.85 -1.11
CA PHE A 429 18.48 5.87 -1.82
C PHE A 429 17.38 5.27 -0.93
N MET A 430 17.55 5.32 0.40
CA MET A 430 16.59 4.78 1.35
C MET A 430 15.35 5.67 1.55
N ILE A 431 15.44 6.96 1.27
CA ILE A 431 14.38 7.91 1.60
C ILE A 431 13.95 8.79 0.44
N SER A 432 14.75 8.88 -0.62
CA SER A 432 14.50 9.81 -1.72
C SER A 432 13.67 9.21 -2.86
N GLN A 433 12.97 8.11 -2.62
CA GLN A 433 12.07 7.49 -3.59
C GLN A 433 10.65 8.02 -3.38
N TYR A 434 9.99 8.44 -4.47
CA TYR A 434 8.63 8.98 -4.41
C TYR A 434 7.72 8.46 -5.55
N GLN A 435 8.02 7.28 -6.08
CA GLN A 435 7.14 6.63 -7.05
C GLN A 435 5.81 6.27 -6.39
N ASP A 436 4.69 6.65 -7.02
CA ASP A 436 3.35 6.36 -6.52
C ASP A 436 3.09 4.85 -6.47
N TRP A 437 2.36 4.43 -5.46
CA TRP A 437 1.79 3.09 -5.42
C TRP A 437 0.39 3.10 -6.01
N VAL A 438 0.24 2.47 -7.17
CA VAL A 438 -1.06 2.34 -7.85
C VAL A 438 -1.85 1.22 -7.18
N LEU A 439 -2.97 1.59 -6.56
CA LEU A 439 -3.83 0.66 -5.82
C LEU A 439 -4.99 0.12 -6.67
N LEU A 440 -5.50 0.92 -7.59
CA LEU A 440 -6.57 0.52 -8.50
C LEU A 440 -6.34 1.14 -9.87
N ARG A 441 -6.40 0.32 -10.91
CA ARG A 441 -6.30 0.77 -12.30
C ARG A 441 -7.39 0.17 -13.18
N TYR A 442 -7.61 0.77 -14.33
CA TYR A 442 -8.74 0.43 -15.22
C TYR A 442 -8.75 -1.05 -15.65
N ALA A 443 -7.60 -1.67 -15.86
CA ALA A 443 -7.52 -3.11 -16.13
C ALA A 443 -8.17 -3.97 -15.02
N ASP A 444 -8.06 -3.55 -13.76
CA ASP A 444 -8.70 -4.25 -12.64
C ASP A 444 -10.21 -4.13 -12.70
N VAL A 445 -10.72 -2.95 -13.03
CA VAL A 445 -12.17 -2.75 -13.22
C VAL A 445 -12.72 -3.64 -14.34
N LEU A 446 -12.02 -3.74 -15.48
CA LEU A 446 -12.40 -4.62 -16.58
C LEU A 446 -12.45 -6.10 -16.15
N LEU A 447 -11.42 -6.56 -15.44
CA LEU A 447 -11.35 -7.96 -14.98
C LEU A 447 -12.32 -8.25 -13.83
N MET A 448 -12.57 -7.28 -12.93
CA MET A 448 -13.61 -7.40 -11.90
C MET A 448 -15.01 -7.44 -12.52
N ALA A 449 -15.31 -6.60 -13.51
CA ALA A 449 -16.57 -6.65 -14.24
C ALA A 449 -16.78 -8.01 -14.93
N SER A 450 -15.70 -8.53 -15.55
CA SER A 450 -15.73 -9.86 -16.19
C SER A 450 -16.04 -10.96 -15.17
N GLU A 451 -15.40 -10.94 -14.00
CA GLU A 451 -15.58 -11.91 -12.93
C GLU A 451 -16.96 -11.82 -12.28
N LEU A 452 -17.50 -10.60 -12.15
CA LEU A 452 -18.84 -10.35 -11.64
C LEU A 452 -19.95 -10.75 -12.63
N GLY A 453 -19.61 -11.14 -13.86
CA GLY A 453 -20.54 -11.68 -14.83
C GLY A 453 -21.18 -10.64 -15.74
N SER A 454 -20.42 -9.58 -16.10
CA SER A 454 -20.82 -8.63 -17.14
C SER A 454 -21.23 -9.33 -18.43
N SER A 455 -22.22 -8.81 -19.13
CA SER A 455 -22.54 -9.24 -20.50
C SER A 455 -21.39 -9.02 -21.49
N HIS A 456 -20.42 -8.14 -21.15
CA HIS A 456 -19.22 -7.82 -21.90
C HIS A 456 -17.96 -8.52 -21.37
N ALA A 457 -18.11 -9.52 -20.49
CA ALA A 457 -16.99 -10.18 -19.82
C ALA A 457 -15.90 -10.68 -20.80
N GLN A 458 -16.30 -11.22 -21.95
CA GLN A 458 -15.37 -11.69 -22.97
C GLN A 458 -14.62 -10.52 -23.63
N ASP A 459 -15.28 -9.42 -23.89
CA ASP A 459 -14.66 -8.24 -24.52
C ASP A 459 -13.64 -7.59 -23.57
N TYR A 460 -14.02 -7.43 -22.29
CA TYR A 460 -13.14 -6.87 -21.27
C TYR A 460 -11.89 -7.72 -21.03
N LEU A 461 -12.05 -9.04 -20.93
CA LEU A 461 -10.90 -9.96 -20.86
C LEU A 461 -10.01 -9.85 -22.11
N ASN A 462 -10.62 -9.81 -23.30
CA ASN A 462 -9.89 -9.68 -24.55
C ASN A 462 -9.14 -8.35 -24.65
N GLU A 463 -9.70 -7.27 -24.16
CA GLU A 463 -9.07 -5.94 -24.18
C GLU A 463 -7.75 -5.94 -23.39
N VAL A 464 -7.77 -6.45 -22.15
CA VAL A 464 -6.58 -6.58 -21.31
C VAL A 464 -5.54 -7.50 -21.97
N ARG A 465 -5.98 -8.66 -22.47
CA ARG A 465 -5.09 -9.62 -23.11
C ARG A 465 -4.46 -9.10 -24.42
N LYS A 466 -5.24 -8.45 -25.29
CA LYS A 466 -4.74 -7.86 -26.53
C LYS A 466 -3.61 -6.89 -26.26
N ARG A 467 -3.77 -6.01 -25.27
CA ARG A 467 -2.71 -5.08 -24.90
C ARG A 467 -1.40 -5.79 -24.55
N ALA A 468 -1.45 -6.92 -23.84
CA ALA A 468 -0.27 -7.69 -23.47
C ALA A 468 0.49 -8.28 -24.66
N TYR A 469 -0.19 -8.48 -25.78
CA TYR A 469 0.39 -9.01 -27.03
C TYR A 469 0.50 -7.96 -28.14
N THR A 470 0.23 -6.70 -27.86
CA THR A 470 0.38 -5.58 -28.81
C THR A 470 1.86 -5.19 -28.91
N GLN A 471 2.36 -5.15 -30.15
CA GLN A 471 3.72 -4.74 -30.49
C GLN A 471 3.86 -3.22 -30.56
N SER A 472 5.08 -2.73 -30.75
CA SER A 472 5.38 -1.29 -30.83
C SER A 472 4.72 -0.59 -32.04
N ASP A 473 4.45 -1.33 -33.11
CA ASP A 473 3.76 -0.83 -34.31
C ASP A 473 2.22 -0.91 -34.21
N GLY A 474 1.68 -1.35 -33.07
CA GLY A 474 0.26 -1.52 -32.82
C GLY A 474 -0.34 -2.83 -33.33
N SER A 475 0.43 -3.67 -34.02
CA SER A 475 -0.02 -4.99 -34.46
C SER A 475 -0.09 -5.99 -33.29
N LEU A 476 -0.93 -7.03 -33.44
CA LEU A 476 -0.94 -8.13 -32.50
C LEU A 476 0.18 -9.12 -32.83
N ASN A 477 0.90 -9.56 -31.82
CA ASN A 477 1.84 -10.65 -31.89
C ASN A 477 1.13 -11.95 -32.29
N GLY A 478 1.75 -12.75 -33.19
CA GLY A 478 1.18 -14.00 -33.69
C GLY A 478 0.94 -15.09 -32.65
N ASN A 479 1.42 -14.91 -31.42
CA ASN A 479 1.15 -15.81 -30.29
C ASN A 479 -0.14 -15.45 -29.50
N TYR A 480 -0.82 -14.36 -29.85
CA TYR A 480 -2.10 -14.01 -29.24
C TYR A 480 -3.16 -15.06 -29.58
N THR A 481 -3.84 -15.53 -28.56
CA THR A 481 -5.00 -16.41 -28.69
C THR A 481 -6.13 -15.93 -27.80
N VAL A 482 -7.36 -16.03 -28.28
CA VAL A 482 -8.55 -15.78 -27.46
C VAL A 482 -8.73 -16.94 -26.49
N ILE A 483 -9.03 -16.62 -25.23
CA ILE A 483 -9.44 -17.57 -24.20
C ILE A 483 -10.83 -17.22 -23.72
N SER A 484 -11.63 -18.22 -23.32
CA SER A 484 -12.97 -17.98 -22.79
C SER A 484 -12.93 -17.24 -21.46
N ALA A 485 -13.87 -16.32 -21.20
CA ALA A 485 -13.99 -15.59 -19.97
C ALA A 485 -14.56 -16.44 -18.82
N THR A 486 -13.92 -17.57 -18.54
CA THR A 486 -14.23 -18.37 -17.34
C THR A 486 -13.55 -17.75 -16.13
N LYS A 487 -14.07 -18.02 -14.93
CA LYS A 487 -13.51 -17.52 -13.67
C LYS A 487 -12.03 -17.88 -13.52
N GLU A 488 -11.65 -19.10 -13.84
CA GLU A 488 -10.28 -19.60 -13.79
C GLU A 488 -9.36 -18.85 -14.77
N ASN A 489 -9.84 -18.58 -15.97
CA ASN A 489 -9.06 -17.84 -16.97
C ASN A 489 -8.91 -16.36 -16.58
N ILE A 490 -9.94 -15.76 -16.00
CA ILE A 490 -9.88 -14.39 -15.45
C ILE A 490 -8.85 -14.33 -14.31
N TRP A 491 -8.87 -15.29 -13.37
CA TRP A 491 -7.90 -15.35 -12.27
C TRP A 491 -6.45 -15.53 -12.75
N ARG A 492 -6.23 -16.38 -13.77
CA ARG A 492 -4.91 -16.52 -14.41
C ARG A 492 -4.48 -15.27 -15.15
N GLU A 493 -5.41 -14.55 -15.76
CA GLU A 493 -5.12 -13.28 -16.41
C GLU A 493 -4.77 -12.21 -15.37
N ARG A 494 -5.48 -12.15 -14.25
CA ARG A 494 -5.16 -11.28 -13.12
C ARG A 494 -3.76 -11.55 -12.57
N GLN A 495 -3.36 -12.81 -12.39
CA GLN A 495 -2.01 -13.19 -11.96
C GLN A 495 -0.91 -12.60 -12.87
N LYS A 496 -1.13 -12.60 -14.18
CA LYS A 496 -0.17 -12.03 -15.14
C LYS A 496 -0.20 -10.50 -15.17
N GLU A 497 -1.40 -9.96 -15.11
CA GLU A 497 -1.64 -8.53 -15.25
C GLU A 497 -1.17 -7.76 -14.03
N PHE A 498 -1.48 -8.25 -12.85
CA PHE A 498 -1.23 -7.56 -11.57
C PHE A 498 -0.06 -8.12 -10.77
N ALA A 499 0.78 -8.95 -11.38
CA ALA A 499 1.98 -9.44 -10.71
C ALA A 499 2.76 -8.27 -10.09
N PHE A 500 3.13 -8.39 -8.83
CA PHE A 500 3.90 -7.42 -8.06
C PHE A 500 3.22 -6.05 -7.89
N GLU A 501 1.89 -6.02 -7.76
CA GLU A 501 1.11 -4.81 -7.47
C GLU A 501 0.42 -4.85 -6.08
N GLY A 502 0.77 -5.80 -5.23
CA GLY A 502 0.26 -5.89 -3.86
C GLY A 502 -1.14 -6.50 -3.74
N ILE A 503 -1.60 -7.26 -4.74
CA ILE A 503 -2.96 -7.85 -4.72
C ILE A 503 -2.99 -9.37 -4.85
N ARG A 504 -1.89 -10.02 -5.25
CA ARG A 504 -1.87 -11.45 -5.54
C ARG A 504 -2.32 -12.31 -4.36
N TYR A 505 -1.80 -12.07 -3.18
CA TYR A 505 -2.16 -12.83 -1.97
C TYR A 505 -3.68 -12.78 -1.68
N TRP A 506 -4.29 -11.62 -1.87
CA TRP A 506 -5.73 -11.46 -1.69
C TRP A 506 -6.54 -12.18 -2.77
N ASP A 507 -6.05 -12.17 -4.00
CA ASP A 507 -6.65 -12.95 -5.10
C ASP A 507 -6.53 -14.46 -4.86
N GLU A 508 -5.47 -14.94 -4.21
CA GLU A 508 -5.34 -16.34 -3.81
C GLU A 508 -6.31 -16.70 -2.69
N LEU A 509 -6.35 -15.94 -1.60
CA LEU A 509 -7.23 -16.22 -0.47
C LEU A 509 -8.69 -16.28 -0.86
N ARG A 510 -9.15 -15.38 -1.74
CA ARG A 510 -10.55 -15.37 -2.19
C ARG A 510 -10.91 -16.49 -3.18
N GLN A 511 -9.94 -17.23 -3.68
CA GLN A 511 -10.19 -18.48 -4.40
C GLN A 511 -10.53 -19.63 -3.45
N GLY A 512 -10.29 -19.45 -2.18
CA GLY A 512 -10.51 -20.40 -1.10
C GLY A 512 -9.20 -20.80 -0.41
N LEU A 513 -9.25 -20.93 0.91
CA LEU A 513 -8.07 -21.15 1.74
C LEU A 513 -7.27 -22.41 1.32
N SER A 514 -7.94 -23.48 0.94
CA SER A 514 -7.27 -24.71 0.47
C SER A 514 -6.57 -24.50 -0.87
N VAL A 515 -7.16 -23.71 -1.78
CA VAL A 515 -6.54 -23.39 -3.07
C VAL A 515 -5.32 -22.51 -2.83
N ALA A 516 -5.47 -21.44 -2.08
CA ALA A 516 -4.39 -20.51 -1.74
C ALA A 516 -3.21 -21.23 -1.08
N SER A 517 -3.47 -22.02 -0.03
CA SER A 517 -2.40 -22.70 0.70
C SER A 517 -1.63 -23.70 -0.17
N ASN A 518 -2.28 -24.36 -1.12
CA ASN A 518 -1.61 -25.27 -2.05
C ASN A 518 -0.84 -24.53 -3.16
N GLN A 519 -1.29 -23.35 -3.58
CA GLN A 519 -0.58 -22.53 -4.57
C GLN A 519 0.69 -21.93 -3.98
N ILE A 520 0.61 -21.43 -2.75
CA ILE A 520 1.72 -20.77 -2.04
C ILE A 520 2.75 -21.79 -1.54
N ALA A 521 2.32 -23.01 -1.21
CA ALA A 521 3.20 -24.04 -0.66
C ALA A 521 4.39 -24.37 -1.58
N GLU A 522 5.56 -24.53 -0.97
CA GLU A 522 6.79 -24.95 -1.63
C GLU A 522 7.35 -26.21 -0.96
N HIS A 523 7.69 -27.20 -1.79
CA HIS A 523 8.18 -28.49 -1.31
C HIS A 523 9.63 -28.72 -1.76
N SER A 524 10.56 -28.46 -0.86
CA SER A 524 12.00 -28.69 -1.14
C SER A 524 12.56 -27.88 -2.31
N THR A 525 11.99 -26.71 -2.58
CA THR A 525 12.53 -25.76 -3.56
C THR A 525 13.97 -25.38 -3.15
N VAL A 526 14.91 -25.43 -4.08
CA VAL A 526 16.31 -25.13 -3.81
C VAL A 526 16.63 -23.74 -4.36
N LEU A 527 16.98 -22.84 -3.46
CA LEU A 527 17.43 -21.48 -3.75
C LEU A 527 18.88 -21.28 -3.32
N LEU A 528 19.45 -20.13 -3.62
CA LEU A 528 20.77 -19.75 -3.14
C LEU A 528 20.63 -18.73 -2.00
N SER A 529 21.28 -19.01 -0.87
CA SER A 529 21.43 -18.06 0.23
C SER A 529 22.91 -17.90 0.53
N GLY A 530 23.45 -16.69 0.37
CA GLY A 530 24.87 -16.45 0.49
C GLY A 530 25.73 -17.24 -0.53
N GLY A 531 25.17 -17.52 -1.71
CA GLY A 531 25.81 -18.35 -2.74
C GLY A 531 25.74 -19.87 -2.47
N VAL A 532 25.16 -20.30 -1.34
CA VAL A 532 25.03 -21.71 -0.96
C VAL A 532 23.60 -22.20 -1.21
N LYS A 533 23.46 -23.42 -1.70
CA LYS A 533 22.14 -24.04 -1.88
C LYS A 533 21.43 -24.28 -0.55
N GLU A 534 20.26 -23.72 -0.42
CA GLU A 534 19.35 -23.87 0.72
C GLU A 534 18.01 -24.45 0.24
N LYS A 535 17.46 -25.41 1.00
CA LYS A 535 16.10 -25.91 0.75
C LYS A 535 15.09 -25.00 1.43
N VAL A 536 14.10 -24.58 0.68
CA VAL A 536 12.97 -23.79 1.15
C VAL A 536 11.74 -24.67 1.16
N ASN A 537 11.05 -24.70 2.30
CA ASN A 537 9.75 -25.36 2.45
C ASN A 537 8.75 -24.33 2.99
N ILE A 538 7.62 -24.21 2.31
CA ILE A 538 6.45 -23.44 2.77
C ILE A 538 5.33 -24.46 2.99
N ASP A 539 4.98 -24.71 4.25
CA ASP A 539 3.98 -25.73 4.59
C ASP A 539 2.56 -25.15 4.47
N ALA A 540 1.76 -25.73 3.58
CA ALA A 540 0.35 -25.41 3.43
C ALA A 540 -0.43 -25.45 4.76
N LEU A 541 -0.07 -26.36 5.68
CA LEU A 541 -0.72 -26.48 6.98
C LEU A 541 -0.50 -25.25 7.87
N ASN A 542 0.64 -24.57 7.73
CA ASN A 542 0.90 -23.33 8.48
C ASN A 542 -0.08 -22.22 8.04
N ILE A 543 -0.33 -22.12 6.74
CA ILE A 543 -1.29 -21.16 6.17
C ILE A 543 -2.70 -21.49 6.64
N VAL A 544 -3.09 -22.77 6.55
CA VAL A 544 -4.43 -23.24 6.95
C VAL A 544 -4.69 -23.02 8.43
N LYS A 545 -3.74 -23.34 9.32
CA LYS A 545 -3.86 -23.14 10.78
C LYS A 545 -4.11 -21.67 11.13
N LYS A 546 -3.51 -20.76 10.40
CA LYS A 546 -3.63 -19.30 10.57
C LYS A 546 -4.76 -18.69 9.74
N ARG A 547 -5.46 -19.53 8.96
CA ARG A 547 -6.57 -19.11 8.07
C ARG A 547 -6.16 -18.01 7.10
N GLY A 548 -4.87 -17.88 6.81
CA GLY A 548 -4.31 -16.86 5.94
C GLY A 548 -4.19 -15.46 6.58
N PHE A 549 -4.44 -15.30 7.88
CA PHE A 549 -4.35 -14.02 8.58
C PHE A 549 -3.05 -13.87 9.36
N CYS A 550 -2.62 -12.63 9.55
CA CYS A 550 -1.40 -12.29 10.26
C CYS A 550 -1.58 -12.30 11.79
N GLN A 551 -0.45 -12.32 12.47
CA GLN A 551 -0.34 -12.19 13.92
C GLN A 551 -0.84 -10.80 14.38
N ILE A 552 -1.65 -10.77 15.45
CA ILE A 552 -1.89 -9.52 16.18
C ILE A 552 -0.63 -9.15 16.94
N PRO A 553 -0.13 -7.92 16.86
CA PRO A 553 1.12 -7.54 17.52
C PRO A 553 1.07 -7.77 19.03
N LEU A 554 2.10 -8.41 19.58
CA LEU A 554 2.14 -8.77 21.01
C LEU A 554 2.11 -7.54 21.91
N THR A 555 2.80 -6.46 21.51
CA THR A 555 2.75 -5.17 22.22
C THR A 555 1.32 -4.65 22.32
N GLN A 556 0.53 -4.75 21.25
CA GLN A 556 -0.87 -4.27 21.27
C GLN A 556 -1.75 -5.12 22.19
N ILE A 557 -1.56 -6.44 22.21
CA ILE A 557 -2.24 -7.33 23.17
C ILE A 557 -1.91 -6.92 24.60
N THR A 558 -0.63 -6.68 24.89
CA THR A 558 -0.15 -6.27 26.21
C THR A 558 -0.71 -4.91 26.63
N LEU A 559 -0.62 -3.90 25.76
CA LEU A 559 -1.13 -2.54 26.02
C LEU A 559 -2.64 -2.51 26.22
N SER A 560 -3.37 -3.44 25.59
CA SER A 560 -4.82 -3.55 25.76
C SER A 560 -5.23 -4.16 27.11
N ASN A 561 -4.30 -4.52 27.99
CA ASN A 561 -4.56 -5.27 29.23
C ASN A 561 -5.32 -6.58 28.99
N GLY A 562 -5.02 -7.26 27.88
CA GLY A 562 -5.62 -8.54 27.49
C GLY A 562 -7.04 -8.42 26.91
N VAL A 563 -7.48 -7.23 26.55
CA VAL A 563 -8.73 -7.02 25.77
C VAL A 563 -8.58 -7.61 24.37
N LEU A 564 -7.43 -7.35 23.71
CA LEU A 564 -7.10 -7.98 22.43
C LEU A 564 -6.62 -9.43 22.64
N LYS A 565 -6.95 -10.27 21.70
CA LYS A 565 -6.56 -11.70 21.68
C LYS A 565 -5.81 -12.01 20.40
N GLN A 566 -4.89 -12.98 20.49
CA GLN A 566 -4.13 -13.45 19.35
C GLN A 566 -5.03 -14.20 18.36
N ASN A 567 -4.69 -14.10 17.07
CA ASN A 567 -5.29 -14.90 16.02
C ASN A 567 -4.93 -16.38 16.17
N ALA A 568 -5.85 -17.26 15.74
CA ALA A 568 -5.64 -18.70 15.79
C ALA A 568 -4.37 -19.11 15.00
N GLY A 569 -3.57 -19.97 15.59
CA GLY A 569 -2.39 -20.53 14.97
C GLY A 569 -1.09 -19.72 15.16
N TRP A 570 -1.19 -18.53 15.71
CA TRP A 570 -0.07 -17.65 16.05
C TRP A 570 0.33 -17.72 17.52
#